data_d2b314c93770096b1d6405c00a4e012a
#
_entry.id   d2b314c93770096b1d6405c00a4e012a
#
_cell.length_a   1.000
_cell.length_b   1.000
_cell.length_c   1.000
_cell.angle_alpha   90.00
_cell.angle_beta   90.00
_cell.angle_gamma   90.00
#
_symmetry.space_group_name_H-M   'P 1'
#
loop_
_entity.id
_entity.type
_entity.pdbx_description
1 polymer ?
#
loop_
_entity_poly.entity_id
_entity_poly.type
_entity_poly.pdbx_seq_one_letter_code
_entity_poly.pdbx_strand_id
1 'polypeptide(L)'
;ENYTFMLQDSLRELRAMFNNVPNLSQTIKKAIEENAELKKQVGDYLKEKVQQLKKDLIAKAVECNGVKVVVFRGEANVDAIKDLAFQIKGESNTDEKVFFVAGIKDGEKCALMVMLSEQLVSEGLNAGKLVKDAAKLIQGGGGGQPHFATAGGKNVAGLGEAVEHILDAAGLK
;
A
#
# COMPACT_ATOMS: atom_id res chain seq x y z
N GLU A 1 29.49 42.33 -12.54
CA GLU A 1 28.19 43.05 -12.40
C GLU A 1 26.98 42.09 -12.53
N ASN A 2 27.02 41.10 -13.41
CA ASN A 2 25.89 40.20 -13.65
C ASN A 2 25.60 39.25 -12.47
N TYR A 3 26.64 38.78 -11.79
CA TYR A 3 26.51 37.82 -10.67
C TYR A 3 25.87 38.45 -9.43
N THR A 4 26.23 39.69 -9.10
CA THR A 4 25.64 40.40 -7.95
C THR A 4 24.18 40.72 -8.18
N PHE A 5 23.77 40.99 -9.42
CA PHE A 5 22.40 41.26 -9.78
C PHE A 5 21.53 39.99 -9.64
N MET A 6 22.02 38.84 -10.11
CA MET A 6 21.36 37.56 -9.97
C MET A 6 21.16 37.15 -8.50
N LEU A 7 22.15 37.41 -7.64
CA LEU A 7 22.03 37.14 -6.20
C LEU A 7 20.97 38.03 -5.53
N GLN A 8 20.91 39.30 -5.92
CA GLN A 8 19.91 40.22 -5.37
C GLN A 8 18.50 39.87 -5.82
N ASP A 9 18.32 39.47 -7.06
CA ASP A 9 17.01 38.98 -7.55
C ASP A 9 16.57 37.70 -6.83
N SER A 10 17.46 36.74 -6.70
CA SER A 10 17.16 35.49 -5.96
C SER A 10 16.78 35.76 -4.49
N LEU A 11 17.48 36.69 -3.82
CA LEU A 11 17.15 37.12 -2.47
C LEU A 11 15.79 37.81 -2.38
N ARG A 12 15.44 38.60 -3.41
CA ARG A 12 14.14 39.27 -3.49
C ARG A 12 13.02 38.24 -3.64
N GLU A 13 13.19 37.28 -4.54
CA GLU A 13 12.23 36.21 -4.74
C GLU A 13 12.03 35.37 -3.46
N LEU A 14 13.11 34.96 -2.80
CA LEU A 14 13.05 34.22 -1.54
C LEU A 14 12.31 35.01 -0.44
N ARG A 15 12.58 36.31 -0.32
CA ARG A 15 11.87 37.18 0.63
C ARG A 15 10.38 37.27 0.32
N ALA A 16 10.05 37.39 -0.97
CA ALA A 16 8.63 37.44 -1.39
C ALA A 16 7.87 36.16 -1.05
N MET A 17 8.49 34.99 -1.19
CA MET A 17 7.90 33.70 -0.81
C MET A 17 7.56 33.61 0.69
N PHE A 18 8.28 34.35 1.53
CA PHE A 18 8.07 34.40 2.98
C PHE A 18 7.50 35.75 3.46
N ASN A 19 6.65 36.39 2.65
CA ASN A 19 5.97 37.65 2.99
C ASN A 19 6.92 38.79 3.42
N ASN A 20 8.12 38.85 2.83
CA ASN A 20 9.14 39.87 3.09
C ASN A 20 9.55 39.99 4.58
N VAL A 21 9.60 38.91 5.31
CA VAL A 21 9.99 38.88 6.72
C VAL A 21 11.42 39.42 6.93
N PRO A 22 11.70 40.10 8.05
CA PRO A 22 13.01 40.69 8.31
C PRO A 22 14.15 39.68 8.44
N ASN A 23 13.85 38.51 9.07
CA ASN A 23 14.82 37.44 9.29
C ASN A 23 14.46 36.19 8.46
N LEU A 24 14.81 36.21 7.18
CA LEU A 24 14.54 35.17 6.23
C LEU A 24 15.12 33.80 6.64
N SER A 25 16.37 33.78 7.11
CA SER A 25 17.06 32.56 7.48
C SER A 25 16.37 31.84 8.64
N GLN A 26 15.94 32.59 9.66
CA GLN A 26 15.21 32.02 10.79
C GLN A 26 13.82 31.53 10.38
N THR A 27 13.15 32.25 9.52
CA THR A 27 11.83 31.85 9.00
C THR A 27 11.91 30.57 8.15
N ILE A 28 12.92 30.46 7.30
CA ILE A 28 13.16 29.22 6.52
C ILE A 28 13.47 28.06 7.45
N LYS A 29 14.34 28.24 8.45
CA LYS A 29 14.66 27.20 9.42
C LYS A 29 13.41 26.71 10.15
N LYS A 30 12.56 27.62 10.63
CA LYS A 30 11.29 27.29 11.26
C LYS A 30 10.35 26.52 10.33
N ALA A 31 10.23 26.94 9.05
CA ALA A 31 9.42 26.25 8.07
C ALA A 31 9.92 24.82 7.80
N ILE A 32 11.23 24.59 7.77
CA ILE A 32 11.83 23.27 7.63
C ILE A 32 11.52 22.40 8.85
N GLU A 33 11.64 22.94 10.06
CA GLU A 33 11.33 22.24 11.32
C GLU A 33 9.85 21.89 11.40
N GLU A 34 8.95 22.81 11.06
CA GLU A 34 7.50 22.57 11.00
C GLU A 34 7.15 21.52 9.95
N ASN A 35 7.80 21.55 8.77
CA ASN A 35 7.57 20.54 7.74
C ASN A 35 8.02 19.14 8.20
N ALA A 36 9.15 19.05 8.89
CA ALA A 36 9.63 17.79 9.45
C ALA A 36 8.66 17.22 10.50
N GLU A 37 8.16 18.08 11.39
CA GLU A 37 7.17 17.69 12.39
C GLU A 37 5.84 17.26 11.76
N LEU A 38 5.34 18.00 10.78
CA LEU A 38 4.13 17.61 10.04
C LEU A 38 4.28 16.27 9.32
N LYS A 39 5.43 16.03 8.69
CA LYS A 39 5.71 14.73 8.06
C LYS A 39 5.71 13.58 9.06
N LYS A 40 6.27 13.82 10.25
CA LYS A 40 6.23 12.83 11.34
C LYS A 40 4.81 12.56 11.81
N GLN A 41 4.00 13.59 12.04
CA GLN A 41 2.61 13.45 12.46
C GLN A 41 1.77 12.71 11.40
N VAL A 42 1.95 13.02 10.12
CA VAL A 42 1.30 12.30 9.02
C VAL A 42 1.72 10.83 9.01
N GLY A 43 3.01 10.54 9.20
CA GLY A 43 3.53 9.18 9.29
C GLY A 43 2.93 8.39 10.44
N ASP A 44 2.83 8.98 11.63
CA ASP A 44 2.23 8.36 12.81
C ASP A 44 0.72 8.10 12.61
N TYR A 45 0.01 9.07 12.04
CA TYR A 45 -1.41 8.92 11.71
C TYR A 45 -1.67 7.80 10.70
N LEU A 46 -0.82 7.69 9.68
CA LEU A 46 -0.92 6.60 8.69
C LEU A 46 -0.66 5.23 9.33
N LYS A 47 0.30 5.13 10.25
CA LYS A 47 0.56 3.90 11.02
C LYS A 47 -0.64 3.49 11.87
N GLU A 48 -1.26 4.44 12.57
CA GLU A 48 -2.48 4.17 13.35
C GLU A 48 -3.62 3.67 12.47
N LYS A 49 -3.83 4.30 11.31
CA LYS A 49 -4.84 3.85 10.33
C LYS A 49 -4.58 2.43 9.85
N VAL A 50 -3.34 2.08 9.52
CA VAL A 50 -2.97 0.73 9.10
C VAL A 50 -3.21 -0.28 10.22
N GLN A 51 -2.89 0.05 11.47
CA GLN A 51 -3.15 -0.83 12.60
C GLN A 51 -4.65 -1.04 12.85
N GLN A 52 -5.45 0.01 12.71
CA GLN A 52 -6.91 -0.12 12.81
C GLN A 52 -7.47 -0.97 11.68
N LEU A 53 -7.01 -0.76 10.45
CA LEU A 53 -7.38 -1.56 9.28
C LEU A 53 -7.02 -3.04 9.48
N LYS A 54 -5.85 -3.33 10.02
CA LYS A 54 -5.42 -4.70 10.35
C LYS A 54 -6.38 -5.38 11.31
N LYS A 55 -6.76 -4.70 12.39
CA LYS A 55 -7.74 -5.23 13.36
C LYS A 55 -9.09 -5.50 12.71
N ASP A 56 -9.57 -4.58 11.88
CA ASP A 56 -10.85 -4.72 11.19
C ASP A 56 -10.83 -5.90 10.20
N LEU A 57 -9.74 -6.08 9.47
CA LEU A 57 -9.58 -7.18 8.52
C LEU A 57 -9.50 -8.53 9.23
N ILE A 58 -8.77 -8.62 10.34
CA ILE A 58 -8.68 -9.84 11.14
C ILE A 58 -10.06 -10.17 11.74
N ALA A 59 -10.79 -9.18 12.23
CA ALA A 59 -12.13 -9.36 12.77
C ALA A 59 -13.15 -9.84 11.71
N LYS A 60 -12.96 -9.44 10.45
CA LYS A 60 -13.79 -9.85 9.30
C LYS A 60 -13.28 -11.09 8.58
N ALA A 61 -12.15 -11.63 8.99
CA ALA A 61 -11.61 -12.84 8.38
C ALA A 61 -12.60 -14.01 8.49
N VAL A 62 -12.71 -14.74 7.40
CA VAL A 62 -13.60 -15.90 7.30
C VAL A 62 -12.75 -17.16 7.29
N GLU A 63 -13.16 -18.16 8.03
CA GLU A 63 -12.54 -19.49 7.95
C GLU A 63 -13.28 -20.32 6.89
N CYS A 64 -12.52 -20.75 5.88
CA CYS A 64 -13.03 -21.60 4.81
C CYS A 64 -12.10 -22.80 4.64
N ASN A 65 -12.63 -24.01 4.80
CA ASN A 65 -11.86 -25.28 4.69
C ASN A 65 -10.59 -25.32 5.56
N GLY A 66 -10.64 -24.74 6.76
CA GLY A 66 -9.49 -24.66 7.68
C GLY A 66 -8.47 -23.57 7.30
N VAL A 67 -8.79 -22.70 6.36
CA VAL A 67 -7.98 -21.57 5.93
C VAL A 67 -8.61 -20.27 6.40
N LYS A 68 -7.82 -19.44 7.08
CA LYS A 68 -8.21 -18.08 7.44
C LYS A 68 -8.05 -17.18 6.23
N VAL A 69 -9.17 -16.74 5.69
CA VAL A 69 -9.24 -15.89 4.49
C VAL A 69 -9.40 -14.44 4.92
N VAL A 70 -8.44 -13.61 4.56
CA VAL A 70 -8.46 -12.15 4.80
C VAL A 70 -8.58 -11.44 3.46
N VAL A 71 -9.63 -10.66 3.29
CA VAL A 71 -9.91 -9.92 2.04
C VAL A 71 -9.93 -8.44 2.31
N PHE A 72 -9.11 -7.70 1.57
CA PHE A 72 -9.15 -6.25 1.52
C PHE A 72 -9.68 -5.77 0.16
N ARG A 73 -10.61 -4.84 0.19
CA ARG A 73 -11.09 -4.12 -1.01
C ARG A 73 -11.26 -2.67 -0.65
N GLY A 74 -10.54 -1.78 -1.31
CA GLY A 74 -10.66 -0.36 -1.04
C GLY A 74 -9.53 0.47 -1.60
N GLU A 75 -9.57 1.74 -1.24
CA GLU A 75 -8.55 2.71 -1.60
C GLU A 75 -7.47 2.76 -0.51
N ALA A 76 -6.23 2.50 -0.89
CA ALA A 76 -5.09 2.52 0.01
C ALA A 76 -3.78 2.62 -0.76
N ASN A 77 -2.69 2.89 -0.05
CA ASN A 77 -1.35 2.78 -0.58
C ASN A 77 -0.92 1.31 -0.65
N VAL A 78 -0.37 0.90 -1.78
CA VAL A 78 0.03 -0.50 -2.03
C VAL A 78 1.09 -0.97 -1.03
N ASP A 79 2.08 -0.14 -0.73
CA ASP A 79 3.14 -0.49 0.23
C ASP A 79 2.61 -0.66 1.65
N ALA A 80 1.65 0.17 2.07
CA ALA A 80 0.99 0.04 3.36
C ALA A 80 0.22 -1.29 3.50
N ILE A 81 -0.49 -1.71 2.46
CA ILE A 81 -1.20 -2.99 2.44
C ILE A 81 -0.22 -4.16 2.40
N LYS A 82 0.90 -4.03 1.70
CA LYS A 82 1.98 -5.04 1.72
C LYS A 82 2.53 -5.25 3.12
N ASP A 83 2.87 -4.17 3.82
CA ASP A 83 3.37 -4.24 5.19
C ASP A 83 2.34 -4.87 6.14
N LEU A 84 1.07 -4.51 5.99
CA LEU A 84 -0.03 -5.08 6.73
C LEU A 84 -0.17 -6.61 6.48
N ALA A 85 -0.06 -7.05 5.23
CA ALA A 85 -0.12 -8.45 4.88
C ALA A 85 1.00 -9.26 5.56
N PHE A 86 2.23 -8.72 5.55
CA PHE A 86 3.36 -9.36 6.23
C PHE A 86 3.22 -9.36 7.74
N GLN A 87 2.63 -8.33 8.34
CA GLN A 87 2.33 -8.30 9.77
C GLN A 87 1.31 -9.40 10.13
N ILE A 88 0.23 -9.54 9.36
CA ILE A 88 -0.77 -10.60 9.57
C ILE A 88 -0.11 -11.98 9.49
N LYS A 89 0.74 -12.19 8.49
CA LYS A 89 1.49 -13.45 8.35
C LYS A 89 2.42 -13.71 9.55
N GLY A 90 3.13 -12.67 10.00
CA GLY A 90 4.09 -12.79 11.11
C GLY A 90 3.43 -13.01 12.49
N GLU A 91 2.21 -12.55 12.66
CA GLU A 91 1.43 -12.74 13.90
C GLU A 91 0.63 -14.05 13.92
N SER A 92 0.50 -14.72 12.77
CA SER A 92 -0.18 -16.00 12.66
C SER A 92 0.69 -17.15 13.21
N ASN A 93 0.05 -18.13 13.82
CA ASN A 93 0.76 -19.30 14.31
C ASN A 93 1.39 -20.09 13.15
N THR A 94 2.49 -20.79 13.42
CA THR A 94 3.23 -21.55 12.41
C THR A 94 2.37 -22.59 11.68
N ASP A 95 1.34 -23.11 12.35
CA ASP A 95 0.44 -24.13 11.80
C ASP A 95 -0.84 -23.53 11.19
N GLU A 96 -1.03 -22.21 11.26
CA GLU A 96 -2.21 -21.52 10.75
C GLU A 96 -2.12 -21.34 9.24
N LYS A 97 -3.14 -21.80 8.51
CA LYS A 97 -3.26 -21.54 7.08
C LYS A 97 -3.91 -20.18 6.86
N VAL A 98 -3.16 -19.25 6.30
CA VAL A 98 -3.60 -17.87 6.03
C VAL A 98 -3.55 -17.58 4.54
N PHE A 99 -4.66 -17.10 4.02
CA PHE A 99 -4.82 -16.60 2.66
C PHE A 99 -5.21 -15.13 2.72
N PHE A 100 -4.32 -14.26 2.26
CA PHE A 100 -4.58 -12.83 2.17
C PHE A 100 -4.71 -12.42 0.70
N VAL A 101 -5.80 -11.75 0.36
CA VAL A 101 -6.02 -11.16 -0.97
C VAL A 101 -6.46 -9.70 -0.82
N ALA A 102 -5.88 -8.82 -1.63
CA ALA A 102 -6.21 -7.42 -1.65
C ALA A 102 -6.48 -6.92 -3.07
N GLY A 103 -7.60 -6.24 -3.23
CA GLY A 103 -7.92 -5.40 -4.37
C GLY A 103 -7.76 -3.94 -3.97
N ILE A 104 -6.72 -3.28 -4.45
CA ILE A 104 -6.31 -1.94 -4.00
C ILE A 104 -6.54 -0.94 -5.13
N LYS A 105 -7.29 0.12 -4.83
CA LYS A 105 -7.37 1.31 -5.67
C LYS A 105 -6.37 2.34 -5.15
N ASP A 106 -5.48 2.81 -6.03
CA ASP A 106 -4.49 3.84 -5.73
C ASP A 106 -4.58 4.93 -6.81
N GLY A 107 -5.42 5.92 -6.56
CA GLY A 107 -5.77 6.96 -7.54
C GLY A 107 -6.48 6.40 -8.76
N GLU A 108 -5.92 6.60 -9.94
CA GLU A 108 -6.43 6.08 -11.22
C GLU A 108 -5.94 4.66 -11.55
N LYS A 109 -5.01 4.15 -10.76
CA LYS A 109 -4.44 2.82 -10.90
C LYS A 109 -5.06 1.85 -9.90
N CYS A 110 -4.90 0.56 -10.17
CA CYS A 110 -5.29 -0.48 -9.23
C CYS A 110 -4.20 -1.54 -9.13
N ALA A 111 -4.23 -2.26 -8.02
CA ALA A 111 -3.31 -3.36 -7.76
C ALA A 111 -4.04 -4.55 -7.14
N LEU A 112 -3.51 -5.72 -7.42
CA LEU A 112 -3.86 -6.97 -6.76
C LEU A 112 -2.68 -7.45 -5.93
N MET A 113 -2.97 -8.05 -4.79
CA MET A 113 -1.97 -8.62 -3.91
C MET A 113 -2.49 -9.93 -3.34
N VAL A 114 -1.66 -10.96 -3.36
CA VAL A 114 -1.94 -12.25 -2.74
C VAL A 114 -0.76 -12.65 -1.88
N MET A 115 -1.03 -13.05 -0.66
CA MET A 115 -0.06 -13.61 0.26
C MET A 115 -0.58 -14.93 0.82
N LEU A 116 0.26 -15.93 0.83
CA LEU A 116 -0.03 -17.28 1.31
C LEU A 116 0.89 -17.65 2.47
N SER A 117 0.35 -18.38 3.45
CA SER A 117 1.20 -19.08 4.42
C SER A 117 1.96 -20.24 3.75
N GLU A 118 3.03 -20.69 4.37
CA GLU A 118 3.88 -21.74 3.80
C GLU A 118 3.14 -23.07 3.63
N GLN A 119 2.19 -23.36 4.51
CA GLN A 119 1.32 -24.54 4.44
C GLN A 119 0.52 -24.55 3.14
N LEU A 120 -0.09 -23.42 2.77
CA LEU A 120 -0.87 -23.31 1.52
C LEU A 120 0.01 -23.47 0.28
N VAL A 121 1.24 -22.96 0.31
CA VAL A 121 2.20 -23.15 -0.76
C VAL A 121 2.58 -24.65 -0.88
N SER A 122 2.79 -25.32 0.24
CA SER A 122 3.08 -26.76 0.28
C SER A 122 1.93 -27.62 -0.25
N GLU A 123 0.69 -27.14 -0.10
CA GLU A 123 -0.51 -27.77 -0.66
C GLU A 123 -0.73 -27.51 -2.15
N GLY A 124 0.16 -26.75 -2.79
CA GLY A 124 0.17 -26.50 -4.22
C GLY A 124 -0.40 -25.16 -4.67
N LEU A 125 -0.83 -24.28 -3.75
CA LEU A 125 -1.23 -22.93 -4.09
C LEU A 125 -0.02 -22.06 -4.47
N ASN A 126 -0.21 -21.19 -5.43
CA ASN A 126 0.85 -20.30 -5.92
C ASN A 126 0.30 -18.90 -6.16
N ALA A 127 0.73 -17.95 -5.35
CA ALA A 127 0.30 -16.56 -5.43
C ALA A 127 0.62 -15.94 -6.80
N GLY A 128 1.78 -16.25 -7.36
CA GLY A 128 2.19 -15.74 -8.67
C GLY A 128 1.25 -16.15 -9.79
N LYS A 129 0.79 -17.40 -9.80
CA LYS A 129 -0.20 -17.88 -10.79
C LYS A 129 -1.56 -17.25 -10.59
N LEU A 130 -2.05 -17.19 -9.35
CA LEU A 130 -3.35 -16.60 -9.01
C LEU A 130 -3.43 -15.13 -9.44
N VAL A 131 -2.40 -14.35 -9.13
CA VAL A 131 -2.32 -12.95 -9.48
C VAL A 131 -2.20 -12.74 -10.99
N LYS A 132 -1.40 -13.55 -11.67
CA LYS A 132 -1.18 -13.44 -13.13
C LYS A 132 -2.47 -13.65 -13.93
N ASP A 133 -3.27 -14.61 -13.53
CA ASP A 133 -4.54 -14.89 -14.21
C ASP A 133 -5.58 -13.78 -13.93
N ALA A 134 -5.69 -13.33 -12.69
CA ALA A 134 -6.58 -12.25 -12.30
C ALA A 134 -6.17 -10.87 -12.85
N ALA A 135 -4.89 -10.64 -13.11
CA ALA A 135 -4.38 -9.38 -13.65
C ALA A 135 -4.97 -9.00 -15.01
N LYS A 136 -5.42 -9.98 -15.77
CA LYS A 136 -6.11 -9.76 -17.07
C LYS A 136 -7.41 -8.97 -16.88
N LEU A 137 -8.13 -9.19 -15.80
CA LEU A 137 -9.41 -8.53 -15.48
C LEU A 137 -9.22 -7.04 -15.13
N ILE A 138 -8.05 -6.67 -14.63
CA ILE A 138 -7.69 -5.28 -14.35
C ILE A 138 -6.89 -4.62 -15.48
N GLN A 139 -6.81 -5.24 -16.64
CA GLN A 139 -6.00 -4.77 -17.78
C GLN A 139 -4.55 -4.47 -17.36
N GLY A 140 -3.96 -5.40 -16.68
CA GLY A 140 -2.64 -5.26 -16.13
C GLY A 140 -1.79 -6.52 -16.20
N GLY A 141 -0.72 -6.51 -15.48
CA GLY A 141 0.21 -7.62 -15.39
C GLY A 141 0.89 -7.66 -14.02
N GLY A 142 1.40 -8.81 -13.70
CA GLY A 142 2.11 -9.00 -12.45
C GLY A 142 2.59 -10.44 -12.30
N GLY A 143 3.05 -10.74 -11.14
CA GLY A 143 3.58 -12.03 -10.75
C GLY A 143 4.32 -11.92 -9.42
N GLY A 144 5.07 -12.92 -9.09
CA GLY A 144 5.84 -12.96 -7.85
C GLY A 144 6.21 -14.37 -7.46
N GLN A 145 6.50 -14.52 -6.20
CA GLN A 145 6.86 -15.78 -5.58
C GLN A 145 5.60 -16.61 -5.25
N PRO A 146 5.76 -17.93 -5.00
CA PRO A 146 4.62 -18.77 -4.60
C PRO A 146 3.88 -18.29 -3.34
N HIS A 147 4.57 -17.66 -2.40
CA HIS A 147 4.00 -17.18 -1.14
C HIS A 147 3.53 -15.72 -1.19
N PHE A 148 3.98 -14.92 -2.17
CA PHE A 148 3.64 -13.51 -2.28
C PHE A 148 3.75 -13.02 -3.74
N ALA A 149 2.69 -12.40 -4.23
CA ALA A 149 2.68 -11.84 -5.57
C ALA A 149 1.79 -10.59 -5.65
N THR A 150 2.11 -9.72 -6.60
CA THR A 150 1.37 -8.50 -6.88
C THR A 150 1.15 -8.31 -8.37
N ALA A 151 0.09 -7.61 -8.73
CA ALA A 151 -0.16 -7.13 -10.08
C ALA A 151 -0.63 -5.68 -10.04
N GLY A 152 -0.29 -4.94 -11.09
CA GLY A 152 -0.79 -3.59 -11.31
C GLY A 152 -1.63 -3.53 -12.58
N GLY A 153 -2.65 -2.67 -12.59
CA GLY A 153 -3.53 -2.50 -13.73
C GLY A 153 -4.15 -1.11 -13.81
N LYS A 154 -4.92 -0.91 -14.86
CA LYS A 154 -5.59 0.37 -15.14
C LYS A 154 -7.11 0.30 -15.02
N ASN A 155 -7.69 -0.89 -15.03
CA ASN A 155 -9.13 -1.10 -14.96
C ASN A 155 -9.58 -1.29 -13.50
N VAL A 156 -9.86 -0.21 -12.81
CA VAL A 156 -10.38 -0.23 -11.42
C VAL A 156 -11.73 -0.96 -11.32
N ALA A 157 -12.58 -0.87 -12.36
CA ALA A 157 -13.88 -1.54 -12.38
C ALA A 157 -13.78 -3.07 -12.33
N GLY A 158 -12.73 -3.65 -12.87
CA GLY A 158 -12.47 -5.10 -12.83
C GLY A 158 -11.88 -5.63 -11.53
N LEU A 159 -11.58 -4.75 -10.58
CA LEU A 159 -10.86 -5.10 -9.35
C LEU A 159 -11.63 -6.07 -8.46
N GLY A 160 -12.94 -5.85 -8.29
CA GLY A 160 -13.81 -6.73 -7.52
C GLY A 160 -13.90 -8.13 -8.13
N GLU A 161 -14.09 -8.20 -9.45
CA GLU A 161 -14.13 -9.47 -10.19
C GLU A 161 -12.80 -10.22 -10.13
N ALA A 162 -11.68 -9.49 -10.18
CA ALA A 162 -10.34 -10.06 -10.06
C ALA A 162 -10.11 -10.71 -8.68
N VAL A 163 -10.56 -10.08 -7.60
CA VAL A 163 -10.49 -10.65 -6.26
C VAL A 163 -11.35 -11.90 -6.15
N GLU A 164 -12.57 -11.89 -6.68
CA GLU A 164 -13.45 -13.06 -6.70
C GLU A 164 -12.83 -14.22 -7.50
N HIS A 165 -12.23 -13.91 -8.63
CA HIS A 165 -11.52 -14.89 -9.45
C HIS A 165 -10.37 -15.58 -8.70
N ILE A 166 -9.61 -14.82 -7.92
CA ILE A 166 -8.54 -15.35 -7.07
C ILE A 166 -9.09 -16.30 -6.01
N LEU A 167 -10.17 -15.91 -5.34
CA LEU A 167 -10.81 -16.74 -4.32
C LEU A 167 -11.38 -18.04 -4.91
N ASP A 168 -12.04 -17.95 -6.07
CA ASP A 168 -12.56 -19.13 -6.78
C ASP A 168 -11.43 -20.07 -7.21
N ALA A 169 -10.37 -19.55 -7.79
CA ALA A 169 -9.21 -20.33 -8.24
C ALA A 169 -8.47 -21.02 -7.08
N ALA A 170 -8.53 -20.43 -5.88
CA ALA A 170 -7.95 -20.98 -4.66
C ALA A 170 -8.90 -21.96 -3.94
N GLY A 171 -10.17 -22.08 -4.37
CA GLY A 171 -11.17 -22.92 -3.70
C GLY A 171 -11.65 -22.39 -2.36
N LEU A 172 -11.63 -21.07 -2.18
CA LEU A 172 -11.91 -20.39 -0.91
C LEU A 172 -13.15 -19.47 -1.00
N LYS A 173 -14.09 -19.77 -1.87
CA LYS A 173 -15.33 -19.02 -2.01
C LYS A 173 -16.50 -19.70 -1.30
#